data_0d62da94fd8a87ad9928eb52eaf79b5f
#
_entry.id   0d62da94fd8a87ad9928eb52eaf79b5f
#
_cell.length_a   1.000
_cell.length_b   1.000
_cell.length_c   1.000
_cell.angle_alpha   90.00
_cell.angle_beta   90.00
_cell.angle_gamma   90.00
#
_symmetry.space_group_name_H-M   'P 1'
#
loop_
_entity.id
_entity.type
_entity.pdbx_description
1 polymer ?
#
loop_
_entity_poly.entity_id
_entity_poly.type
_entity_poly.pdbx_seq_one_letter_code
_entity_poly.pdbx_strand_id
1 'polypeptide(L)'
;MSGKYLKYIPKTLQEDFIDNRVIPFVGAGFSKNAIAPEGASILDWEGLGKKVATYIPNYTYTNAIDALSLFESEFSRTKLIELLARELYVNDLKPGKTHRTFCDLYFDTICTTNFDFLIEQTLNEKHIPFSMVVSEERLPISTHERTKLIKLHGDFNHPERMVITEYDYDIYVDKNKILSTYISNLFITKTLLLIGYSFDDSDIRTLWQIIGSRLGKLSTPAYVVLVDASPIEIARFERRNIKVINLPGDKADYPDILDEFFSEIKQVIDEKLPEQMVFTNEKASEELKMPETDNRLCYISAP
;
A
#
# COMPACT_ATOMS: atom_id res chain seq x y z
N MET A 1 -12.16 24.59 -6.08
CA MET A 1 -13.50 24.15 -5.58
C MET A 1 -13.33 23.54 -4.19
N SER A 2 -14.29 23.73 -3.27
CA SER A 2 -14.21 23.12 -1.93
C SER A 2 -14.73 21.68 -2.03
N GLY A 3 -13.84 20.70 -2.17
CA GLY A 3 -14.21 19.30 -2.14
C GLY A 3 -14.76 18.90 -0.76
N LYS A 4 -15.60 17.89 -0.71
CA LYS A 4 -16.23 17.37 0.52
C LYS A 4 -15.20 16.80 1.49
N TYR A 5 -14.19 16.08 0.97
CA TYR A 5 -13.15 15.39 1.72
C TYR A 5 -11.79 16.09 1.68
N LEU A 6 -11.52 16.93 0.68
CA LEU A 6 -10.24 17.62 0.51
C LEU A 6 -9.84 18.47 1.73
N LYS A 7 -10.81 19.04 2.45
CA LYS A 7 -10.58 19.82 3.68
C LYS A 7 -10.00 19.00 4.85
N TYR A 8 -10.12 17.67 4.81
CA TYR A 8 -9.52 16.77 5.82
C TYR A 8 -8.10 16.37 5.48
N ILE A 9 -7.63 16.69 4.26
CA ILE A 9 -6.28 16.37 3.81
C ILE A 9 -5.35 17.54 4.15
N PRO A 10 -4.30 17.36 4.96
CA PRO A 10 -3.33 18.40 5.23
C PRO A 10 -2.70 18.93 3.92
N LYS A 11 -2.45 20.24 3.84
CA LYS A 11 -1.86 20.85 2.64
C LYS A 11 -0.53 20.20 2.22
N THR A 12 0.31 19.85 3.19
CA THR A 12 1.58 19.16 2.96
C THR A 12 1.37 17.80 2.27
N LEU A 13 0.31 17.05 2.62
CA LEU A 13 -0.01 15.80 1.96
C LEU A 13 -0.58 16.02 0.56
N GLN A 14 -1.36 17.10 0.34
CA GLN A 14 -1.82 17.46 -1.00
C GLN A 14 -0.64 17.79 -1.91
N GLU A 15 0.36 18.52 -1.42
CA GLU A 15 1.62 18.82 -2.12
C GLU A 15 2.40 17.52 -2.41
N ASP A 16 2.48 16.60 -1.46
CA ASP A 16 3.13 15.31 -1.64
C ASP A 16 2.45 14.44 -2.71
N PHE A 17 1.12 14.52 -2.86
CA PHE A 17 0.41 13.87 -3.97
C PHE A 17 0.78 14.47 -5.33
N ILE A 18 0.83 15.81 -5.42
CA ILE A 18 1.19 16.52 -6.65
C ILE A 18 2.63 16.21 -7.07
N ASP A 19 3.55 16.15 -6.10
CA ASP A 19 4.97 15.88 -6.31
C ASP A 19 5.29 14.36 -6.45
N ASN A 20 4.27 13.51 -6.49
CA ASN A 20 4.40 12.04 -6.53
C ASN A 20 5.31 11.49 -5.41
N ARG A 21 5.20 12.06 -4.20
CA ARG A 21 5.95 11.64 -3.02
C ARG A 21 5.17 10.74 -2.08
N VAL A 22 3.90 10.46 -2.38
CA VAL A 22 3.07 9.56 -1.57
C VAL A 22 3.30 8.12 -1.96
N ILE A 23 3.49 7.26 -0.97
CA ILE A 23 3.47 5.80 -1.13
C ILE A 23 2.26 5.25 -0.39
N PRO A 24 1.28 4.70 -1.10
CA PRO A 24 0.20 3.98 -0.48
C PRO A 24 0.67 2.61 0.01
N PHE A 25 0.26 2.28 1.25
CA PHE A 25 0.29 0.95 1.83
C PHE A 25 -1.14 0.46 1.96
N VAL A 26 -1.46 -0.61 1.24
CA VAL A 26 -2.82 -1.11 1.08
C VAL A 26 -2.98 -2.40 1.87
N GLY A 27 -3.91 -2.40 2.82
CA GLY A 27 -4.25 -3.56 3.66
C GLY A 27 -5.61 -4.18 3.32
N ALA A 28 -5.95 -5.26 4.02
CA ALA A 28 -7.12 -6.11 3.75
C ALA A 28 -8.46 -5.36 3.74
N GLY A 29 -8.59 -4.28 4.51
CA GLY A 29 -9.80 -3.44 4.50
C GLY A 29 -10.07 -2.76 3.15
N PHE A 30 -9.06 -2.57 2.31
CA PHE A 30 -9.25 -2.01 0.97
C PHE A 30 -9.96 -2.98 0.02
N SER A 31 -9.78 -4.28 0.21
CA SER A 31 -10.48 -5.32 -0.57
C SER A 31 -12.00 -5.28 -0.39
N LYS A 32 -12.52 -4.68 0.71
CA LYS A 32 -13.96 -4.48 0.92
C LYS A 32 -14.62 -3.62 -0.17
N ASN A 33 -13.82 -2.86 -0.94
CA ASN A 33 -14.30 -2.08 -2.09
C ASN A 33 -14.48 -2.94 -3.37
N ALA A 34 -14.17 -4.24 -3.33
CA ALA A 34 -14.31 -5.12 -4.47
C ALA A 34 -15.77 -5.53 -4.71
N ILE A 35 -16.02 -5.99 -5.94
CA ILE A 35 -17.26 -6.63 -6.30
C ILE A 35 -17.11 -8.13 -6.01
N ALA A 36 -17.85 -8.60 -5.01
CA ALA A 36 -17.89 -10.00 -4.63
C ALA A 36 -18.89 -10.80 -5.48
N PRO A 37 -18.73 -12.13 -5.58
CA PRO A 37 -19.75 -13.01 -6.11
C PRO A 37 -21.07 -12.88 -5.33
N GLU A 38 -22.18 -13.21 -5.99
CA GLU A 38 -23.51 -13.14 -5.37
C GLU A 38 -23.56 -14.00 -4.09
N GLY A 39 -24.01 -13.40 -3.00
CA GLY A 39 -24.10 -14.05 -1.68
C GLY A 39 -22.77 -14.20 -0.93
N ALA A 40 -21.64 -13.75 -1.51
CA ALA A 40 -20.34 -13.76 -0.86
C ALA A 40 -20.14 -12.51 0.01
N SER A 41 -19.43 -12.67 1.13
CA SER A 41 -19.00 -11.58 2.01
C SER A 41 -17.48 -11.46 1.99
N ILE A 42 -16.96 -10.29 1.66
CA ILE A 42 -15.52 -10.04 1.68
C ILE A 42 -15.06 -9.92 3.13
N LEU A 43 -14.19 -10.83 3.53
CA LEU A 43 -13.65 -10.90 4.87
C LEU A 43 -12.45 -9.94 4.99
N ASP A 44 -12.38 -9.23 6.11
CA ASP A 44 -11.12 -8.63 6.57
C ASP A 44 -10.27 -9.69 7.29
N TRP A 45 -9.08 -9.28 7.75
CA TRP A 45 -8.15 -10.19 8.42
C TRP A 45 -8.75 -10.89 9.65
N GLU A 46 -9.46 -10.12 10.46
CA GLU A 46 -10.14 -10.62 11.66
C GLU A 46 -11.29 -11.59 11.31
N GLY A 47 -12.09 -11.23 10.31
CA GLY A 47 -13.16 -12.07 9.78
C GLY A 47 -12.64 -13.39 9.20
N LEU A 48 -11.50 -13.33 8.49
CA LEU A 48 -10.83 -14.49 7.95
C LEU A 48 -10.35 -15.43 9.08
N GLY A 49 -9.69 -14.87 10.09
CA GLY A 49 -9.25 -15.66 11.26
C GLY A 49 -10.41 -16.36 11.97
N LYS A 50 -11.50 -15.65 12.21
CA LYS A 50 -12.74 -16.26 12.79
C LYS A 50 -13.30 -17.36 11.91
N LYS A 51 -13.28 -17.15 10.59
CA LYS A 51 -13.75 -18.18 9.66
C LYS A 51 -12.87 -19.43 9.70
N VAL A 52 -11.54 -19.25 9.66
CA VAL A 52 -10.59 -20.37 9.78
C VAL A 52 -10.76 -21.12 11.10
N ALA A 53 -10.97 -20.41 12.20
CA ALA A 53 -11.22 -21.00 13.52
C ALA A 53 -12.39 -22.02 13.52
N THR A 54 -13.40 -21.80 12.67
CA THR A 54 -14.56 -22.74 12.57
C THR A 54 -14.19 -24.11 12.01
N TYR A 55 -13.04 -24.26 11.38
CA TYR A 55 -12.55 -25.53 10.83
C TYR A 55 -11.64 -26.30 11.80
N ILE A 56 -11.29 -25.68 12.95
CA ILE A 56 -10.37 -26.31 13.94
C ILE A 56 -11.21 -26.88 15.07
N PRO A 57 -11.18 -28.22 15.30
CA PRO A 57 -11.95 -28.86 16.38
C PRO A 57 -11.54 -28.32 17.76
N ASN A 58 -12.52 -28.05 18.61
CA ASN A 58 -12.32 -27.60 20.00
C ASN A 58 -11.47 -26.35 20.20
N TYR A 59 -11.26 -25.54 19.14
CA TYR A 59 -10.53 -24.31 19.24
C TYR A 59 -11.43 -23.14 19.65
N THR A 60 -10.96 -22.35 20.61
CA THR A 60 -11.57 -21.06 20.96
C THR A 60 -10.77 -19.94 20.33
N TYR A 61 -11.41 -19.16 19.47
CA TYR A 61 -10.76 -18.09 18.74
C TYR A 61 -10.10 -17.06 19.66
N THR A 62 -8.85 -16.75 19.43
CA THR A 62 -8.05 -15.72 20.12
C THR A 62 -7.75 -14.54 19.20
N ASN A 63 -7.09 -14.79 18.07
CA ASN A 63 -6.78 -13.84 17.03
C ASN A 63 -6.55 -14.57 15.70
N ALA A 64 -6.47 -13.81 14.60
CA ALA A 64 -6.34 -14.36 13.26
C ALA A 64 -5.04 -15.16 13.07
N ILE A 65 -3.90 -14.63 13.53
CA ILE A 65 -2.59 -15.30 13.37
C ILE A 65 -2.56 -16.64 14.10
N ASP A 66 -3.07 -16.70 15.33
CA ASP A 66 -3.13 -17.92 16.11
C ASP A 66 -4.02 -18.98 15.43
N ALA A 67 -5.21 -18.58 14.93
CA ALA A 67 -6.10 -19.48 14.21
C ALA A 67 -5.45 -20.05 12.93
N LEU A 68 -4.77 -19.21 12.16
CA LEU A 68 -4.08 -19.61 10.93
C LEU A 68 -2.88 -20.51 11.22
N SER A 69 -2.10 -20.20 12.24
CA SER A 69 -0.94 -21.00 12.69
C SER A 69 -1.38 -22.38 13.18
N LEU A 70 -2.44 -22.43 13.99
CA LEU A 70 -2.96 -23.69 14.48
C LEU A 70 -3.56 -24.54 13.35
N PHE A 71 -4.30 -23.93 12.41
CA PHE A 71 -4.82 -24.65 11.25
C PHE A 71 -3.68 -25.26 10.42
N GLU A 72 -2.61 -24.52 10.17
CA GLU A 72 -1.43 -25.04 9.46
C GLU A 72 -0.81 -26.23 10.18
N SER A 73 -0.67 -26.15 11.51
CA SER A 73 -0.09 -27.21 12.34
C SER A 73 -0.94 -28.48 12.34
N GLU A 74 -2.27 -28.33 12.39
CA GLU A 74 -3.20 -29.47 12.44
C GLU A 74 -3.40 -30.14 11.07
N PHE A 75 -3.36 -29.37 9.98
CA PHE A 75 -3.71 -29.89 8.67
C PHE A 75 -2.56 -29.86 7.66
N SER A 76 -2.01 -28.75 7.34
CA SER A 76 -0.77 -28.46 6.57
C SER A 76 -0.82 -27.08 5.93
N ARG A 77 0.34 -26.58 5.50
CA ARG A 77 0.48 -25.34 4.72
C ARG A 77 -0.37 -25.36 3.44
N THR A 78 -0.33 -26.46 2.68
CA THR A 78 -1.09 -26.58 1.43
C THR A 78 -2.58 -26.43 1.66
N LYS A 79 -3.12 -27.14 2.68
CA LYS A 79 -4.54 -27.03 3.02
C LYS A 79 -4.94 -25.65 3.52
N LEU A 80 -4.05 -24.96 4.23
CA LEU A 80 -4.28 -23.59 4.65
C LEU A 80 -4.41 -22.67 3.42
N ILE A 81 -3.47 -22.76 2.47
CA ILE A 81 -3.50 -21.93 1.25
C ILE A 81 -4.76 -22.20 0.40
N GLU A 82 -5.15 -23.47 0.23
CA GLU A 82 -6.38 -23.85 -0.44
C GLU A 82 -7.64 -23.28 0.26
N LEU A 83 -7.67 -23.34 1.59
CA LEU A 83 -8.75 -22.76 2.38
C LEU A 83 -8.82 -21.24 2.18
N LEU A 84 -7.69 -20.55 2.29
CA LEU A 84 -7.62 -19.10 2.12
C LEU A 84 -8.05 -18.68 0.72
N ALA A 85 -7.61 -19.37 -0.33
CA ALA A 85 -8.00 -19.08 -1.72
C ALA A 85 -9.52 -19.16 -1.91
N ARG A 86 -10.16 -20.12 -1.26
CA ARG A 86 -11.61 -20.31 -1.28
C ARG A 86 -12.35 -19.22 -0.50
N GLU A 87 -11.94 -18.99 0.76
CA GLU A 87 -12.63 -18.07 1.67
C GLU A 87 -12.45 -16.60 1.26
N LEU A 88 -11.38 -16.27 0.54
CA LEU A 88 -11.11 -14.94 -0.01
C LEU A 88 -11.62 -14.75 -1.45
N TYR A 89 -12.26 -15.75 -2.05
CA TYR A 89 -12.80 -15.70 -3.42
C TYR A 89 -11.80 -15.19 -4.45
N VAL A 90 -10.52 -15.57 -4.35
CA VAL A 90 -9.39 -14.95 -5.06
C VAL A 90 -9.58 -14.90 -6.58
N ASN A 91 -10.24 -15.92 -7.15
CA ASN A 91 -10.47 -16.02 -8.59
C ASN A 91 -11.75 -15.28 -9.06
N ASP A 92 -12.65 -14.93 -8.13
CA ASP A 92 -13.98 -14.42 -8.44
C ASP A 92 -14.16 -12.94 -8.08
N LEU A 93 -13.29 -12.40 -7.24
CA LEU A 93 -13.30 -10.97 -6.89
C LEU A 93 -12.95 -10.10 -8.11
N LYS A 94 -13.68 -9.01 -8.26
CA LYS A 94 -13.41 -8.00 -9.29
C LYS A 94 -13.19 -6.63 -8.67
N PRO A 95 -12.32 -5.80 -9.28
CA PRO A 95 -12.14 -4.44 -8.80
C PRO A 95 -13.45 -3.65 -8.82
N GLY A 96 -13.74 -2.97 -7.72
CA GLY A 96 -14.82 -1.97 -7.66
C GLY A 96 -14.36 -0.61 -8.19
N LYS A 97 -15.25 0.38 -8.15
CA LYS A 97 -14.96 1.76 -8.59
C LYS A 97 -13.80 2.39 -7.81
N THR A 98 -13.75 2.18 -6.50
CA THR A 98 -12.70 2.72 -5.62
C THR A 98 -11.30 2.25 -6.01
N HIS A 99 -11.12 0.99 -6.45
CA HIS A 99 -9.86 0.49 -6.97
C HIS A 99 -9.43 1.26 -8.23
N ARG A 100 -10.40 1.54 -9.12
CA ARG A 100 -10.14 2.27 -10.38
C ARG A 100 -9.72 3.69 -10.12
N THR A 101 -10.43 4.40 -9.24
CA THR A 101 -10.14 5.79 -8.87
C THR A 101 -8.81 5.89 -8.12
N PHE A 102 -8.50 4.92 -7.26
CA PHE A 102 -7.20 4.82 -6.59
C PHE A 102 -6.05 4.66 -7.60
N CYS A 103 -6.17 3.79 -8.59
CA CYS A 103 -5.14 3.60 -9.62
C CYS A 103 -5.01 4.80 -10.57
N ASP A 104 -6.02 5.68 -10.69
CA ASP A 104 -5.95 6.92 -11.46
C ASP A 104 -5.00 7.97 -10.83
N LEU A 105 -4.55 7.77 -9.60
CA LEU A 105 -3.56 8.63 -8.96
C LEU A 105 -2.12 8.39 -9.44
N TYR A 106 -1.87 7.34 -10.21
CA TYR A 106 -0.60 7.01 -10.88
C TYR A 106 0.62 6.99 -9.94
N PHE A 107 0.55 6.23 -8.88
CA PHE A 107 1.67 6.08 -7.94
C PHE A 107 2.89 5.40 -8.57
N ASP A 108 4.09 5.91 -8.33
CA ASP A 108 5.35 5.24 -8.72
C ASP A 108 5.55 3.90 -8.00
N THR A 109 5.09 3.83 -6.76
CA THR A 109 5.20 2.63 -5.93
C THR A 109 3.93 2.45 -5.11
N ILE A 110 3.38 1.24 -5.14
CA ILE A 110 2.28 0.79 -4.30
C ILE A 110 2.78 -0.40 -3.48
N CYS A 111 2.62 -0.34 -2.17
CA CYS A 111 2.90 -1.46 -1.28
C CYS A 111 1.59 -2.08 -0.80
N THR A 112 1.54 -3.40 -0.72
CA THR A 112 0.36 -4.10 -0.18
C THR A 112 0.76 -5.35 0.59
N THR A 113 -0.03 -5.67 1.62
CA THR A 113 0.00 -6.95 2.33
C THR A 113 -1.09 -7.91 1.84
N ASN A 114 -1.96 -7.45 0.94
CA ASN A 114 -3.07 -8.25 0.44
C ASN A 114 -2.61 -9.36 -0.49
N PHE A 115 -3.23 -10.53 -0.34
CA PHE A 115 -2.98 -11.69 -1.20
C PHE A 115 -3.78 -11.66 -2.51
N ASP A 116 -4.87 -10.86 -2.58
CA ASP A 116 -5.72 -10.73 -3.75
C ASP A 116 -5.01 -10.05 -4.93
N PHE A 117 -5.67 -10.02 -6.09
CA PHE A 117 -5.13 -9.45 -7.32
C PHE A 117 -5.90 -8.21 -7.80
N LEU A 118 -6.62 -7.52 -6.91
CA LEU A 118 -7.51 -6.41 -7.27
C LEU A 118 -6.77 -5.20 -7.84
N ILE A 119 -5.59 -4.88 -7.30
CA ILE A 119 -4.74 -3.79 -7.80
C ILE A 119 -4.18 -4.17 -9.18
N GLU A 120 -3.64 -5.38 -9.33
CA GLU A 120 -3.11 -5.89 -10.60
C GLU A 120 -4.16 -5.92 -11.70
N GLN A 121 -5.37 -6.41 -11.37
CA GLN A 121 -6.50 -6.41 -12.30
C GLN A 121 -6.84 -4.99 -12.74
N THR A 122 -6.89 -4.04 -11.79
CA THR A 122 -7.19 -2.63 -12.08
C THR A 122 -6.14 -1.99 -12.96
N LEU A 123 -4.84 -2.19 -12.67
CA LEU A 123 -3.74 -1.66 -13.48
C LEU A 123 -3.78 -2.22 -14.90
N ASN A 124 -4.09 -3.52 -15.05
CA ASN A 124 -4.27 -4.16 -16.36
C ASN A 124 -5.50 -3.60 -17.11
N GLU A 125 -6.67 -3.47 -16.45
CA GLU A 125 -7.88 -2.89 -17.04
C GLU A 125 -7.63 -1.47 -17.57
N LYS A 126 -6.81 -0.69 -16.89
CA LYS A 126 -6.46 0.69 -17.25
C LYS A 126 -5.24 0.80 -18.17
N HIS A 127 -4.63 -0.32 -18.55
CA HIS A 127 -3.41 -0.35 -19.36
C HIS A 127 -2.24 0.44 -18.72
N ILE A 128 -2.19 0.52 -17.40
CA ILE A 128 -1.11 1.15 -16.65
C ILE A 128 0.04 0.12 -16.52
N PRO A 129 1.22 0.38 -17.09
CA PRO A 129 2.35 -0.52 -16.97
C PRO A 129 2.79 -0.65 -15.51
N PHE A 130 3.03 -1.87 -15.04
CA PHE A 130 3.56 -2.09 -13.70
C PHE A 130 4.53 -3.26 -13.64
N SER A 131 5.38 -3.25 -12.63
CA SER A 131 6.28 -4.34 -12.29
C SER A 131 5.93 -4.88 -10.92
N MET A 132 5.63 -6.17 -10.83
CA MET A 132 5.30 -6.83 -9.57
C MET A 132 6.57 -7.27 -8.85
N VAL A 133 6.70 -6.90 -7.59
CA VAL A 133 7.82 -7.26 -6.69
C VAL A 133 7.25 -8.08 -5.54
N VAL A 134 7.42 -9.38 -5.61
CA VAL A 134 7.01 -10.36 -4.57
C VAL A 134 8.20 -10.92 -3.80
N SER A 135 9.42 -10.61 -4.26
CA SER A 135 10.66 -11.09 -3.66
C SER A 135 11.82 -10.13 -3.94
N GLU A 136 12.91 -10.27 -3.18
CA GLU A 136 14.10 -9.41 -3.29
C GLU A 136 14.73 -9.44 -4.67
N GLU A 137 14.72 -10.59 -5.33
CA GLU A 137 15.31 -10.81 -6.65
C GLU A 137 14.58 -10.02 -7.76
N ARG A 138 13.32 -9.61 -7.50
CA ARG A 138 12.53 -8.80 -8.42
C ARG A 138 12.84 -7.31 -8.35
N LEU A 139 13.43 -6.81 -7.27
CA LEU A 139 13.75 -5.39 -7.09
C LEU A 139 14.64 -4.81 -8.20
N PRO A 140 15.75 -5.46 -8.62
CA PRO A 140 16.63 -4.93 -9.68
C PRO A 140 15.99 -4.94 -11.08
N ILE A 141 14.99 -5.81 -11.28
CA ILE A 141 14.33 -6.00 -12.59
C ILE A 141 13.24 -4.95 -12.80
N SER A 142 12.75 -4.34 -11.72
CA SER A 142 11.70 -3.31 -11.78
C SER A 142 12.26 -2.03 -12.43
N THR A 143 11.67 -1.62 -13.57
CA THR A 143 12.10 -0.41 -14.30
C THR A 143 11.47 0.86 -13.69
N HIS A 144 12.13 2.02 -13.90
CA HIS A 144 11.61 3.31 -13.42
C HIS A 144 10.38 3.81 -14.21
N GLU A 145 10.13 3.24 -15.38
CA GLU A 145 9.02 3.65 -16.26
C GLU A 145 7.68 2.97 -15.94
N ARG A 146 7.62 2.22 -14.84
CA ARG A 146 6.45 1.42 -14.46
C ARG A 146 6.15 1.59 -12.98
N THR A 147 4.87 1.59 -12.64
CA THR A 147 4.43 1.45 -11.25
C THR A 147 5.04 0.19 -10.64
N LYS A 148 5.71 0.31 -9.49
CA LYS A 148 6.15 -0.85 -8.71
C LYS A 148 5.05 -1.27 -7.76
N LEU A 149 4.50 -2.47 -7.98
CA LEU A 149 3.58 -3.08 -7.04
C LEU A 149 4.33 -4.08 -6.17
N ILE A 150 4.53 -3.73 -4.89
CA ILE A 150 5.27 -4.52 -3.93
C ILE A 150 4.27 -5.29 -3.05
N LYS A 151 4.28 -6.62 -3.18
CA LYS A 151 3.47 -7.52 -2.36
C LYS A 151 4.31 -8.08 -1.22
N LEU A 152 4.22 -7.41 -0.07
CA LEU A 152 5.07 -7.72 1.10
C LEU A 152 4.82 -9.13 1.64
N HIS A 153 3.60 -9.59 1.59
CA HIS A 153 3.19 -10.89 2.12
C HIS A 153 2.97 -11.94 1.03
N GLY A 154 3.52 -11.73 -0.17
CA GLY A 154 3.33 -12.67 -1.27
C GLY A 154 1.90 -12.67 -1.82
N ASP A 155 1.56 -13.68 -2.58
CA ASP A 155 0.24 -13.92 -3.14
C ASP A 155 0.03 -15.40 -3.50
N PHE A 156 -1.14 -15.75 -4.01
CA PHE A 156 -1.48 -17.13 -4.36
C PHE A 156 -0.71 -17.69 -5.58
N ASN A 157 -0.05 -16.84 -6.38
CA ASN A 157 0.86 -17.29 -7.43
C ASN A 157 2.27 -17.60 -6.88
N HIS A 158 2.56 -17.13 -5.64
CA HIS A 158 3.83 -17.33 -4.96
C HIS A 158 3.59 -17.83 -3.52
N PRO A 159 2.96 -19.02 -3.35
CA PRO A 159 2.51 -19.51 -2.05
C PRO A 159 3.64 -19.70 -1.03
N GLU A 160 4.88 -19.95 -1.51
CA GLU A 160 6.08 -20.06 -0.68
C GLU A 160 6.55 -18.71 -0.11
N ARG A 161 6.00 -17.59 -0.61
CA ARG A 161 6.26 -16.23 -0.13
C ARG A 161 5.17 -15.68 0.77
N MET A 162 4.06 -16.39 0.90
CA MET A 162 2.93 -15.90 1.71
C MET A 162 3.30 -15.82 3.20
N VAL A 163 3.00 -14.68 3.80
CA VAL A 163 3.18 -14.41 5.24
C VAL A 163 1.80 -14.52 5.89
N ILE A 164 1.55 -15.62 6.60
CA ILE A 164 0.22 -15.99 7.09
C ILE A 164 0.25 -16.36 8.58
N THR A 165 1.28 -17.10 9.02
CA THR A 165 1.38 -17.66 10.36
C THR A 165 2.36 -16.89 11.24
N GLU A 166 2.30 -17.11 12.54
CA GLU A 166 3.23 -16.49 13.50
C GLU A 166 4.69 -16.70 13.08
N TYR A 167 5.04 -17.92 12.68
CA TYR A 167 6.37 -18.23 12.19
C TYR A 167 6.78 -17.39 10.98
N ASP A 168 5.87 -17.18 10.02
CA ASP A 168 6.16 -16.34 8.83
C ASP A 168 6.46 -14.90 9.25
N TYR A 169 5.72 -14.34 10.21
CA TYR A 169 5.93 -12.98 10.73
C TYR A 169 7.25 -12.87 11.48
N ASP A 170 7.58 -13.84 12.32
CA ASP A 170 8.80 -13.84 13.15
C ASP A 170 10.07 -13.80 12.29
N ILE A 171 10.09 -14.56 11.20
CA ILE A 171 11.27 -14.65 10.31
C ILE A 171 11.25 -13.64 9.16
N TYR A 172 10.19 -12.81 9.02
CA TYR A 172 9.97 -11.95 7.85
C TYR A 172 11.15 -11.05 7.53
N VAL A 173 11.63 -10.30 8.53
CA VAL A 173 12.72 -9.32 8.33
C VAL A 173 14.03 -10.01 8.01
N ASP A 174 14.32 -11.14 8.64
CA ASP A 174 15.53 -11.92 8.40
C ASP A 174 15.53 -12.59 7.03
N LYS A 175 14.37 -13.05 6.59
CA LYS A 175 14.19 -13.69 5.28
C LYS A 175 14.18 -12.68 4.12
N ASN A 176 13.77 -11.43 4.38
CA ASN A 176 13.59 -10.37 3.36
C ASN A 176 14.44 -9.12 3.68
N LYS A 177 15.75 -9.30 3.90
CA LYS A 177 16.65 -8.22 4.37
C LYS A 177 16.77 -7.05 3.39
N ILE A 178 16.92 -7.35 2.11
CA ILE A 178 17.06 -6.33 1.06
C ILE A 178 15.73 -5.60 0.87
N LEU A 179 14.62 -6.34 0.78
CA LEU A 179 13.28 -5.74 0.66
C LEU A 179 12.95 -4.86 1.88
N SER A 180 13.22 -5.32 3.09
CA SER A 180 13.03 -4.54 4.33
C SER A 180 13.90 -3.28 4.35
N THR A 181 15.12 -3.35 3.80
CA THR A 181 15.99 -2.17 3.65
C THR A 181 15.44 -1.20 2.61
N TYR A 182 14.97 -1.70 1.47
CA TYR A 182 14.35 -0.88 0.44
C TYR A 182 13.10 -0.17 0.96
N ILE A 183 12.20 -0.87 1.63
CA ILE A 183 11.01 -0.30 2.27
C ILE A 183 11.38 0.75 3.31
N SER A 184 12.42 0.49 4.12
CA SER A 184 12.93 1.49 5.09
C SER A 184 13.40 2.77 4.41
N ASN A 185 14.07 2.66 3.25
CA ASN A 185 14.48 3.84 2.47
C ASN A 185 13.26 4.62 1.92
N LEU A 186 12.23 3.92 1.46
CA LEU A 186 10.99 4.56 1.03
C LEU A 186 10.36 5.38 2.17
N PHE A 187 10.36 4.87 3.40
CA PHE A 187 9.84 5.58 4.58
C PHE A 187 10.64 6.81 5.00
N ILE A 188 11.91 6.91 4.57
CA ILE A 188 12.73 8.10 4.81
C ILE A 188 12.44 9.19 3.77
N THR A 189 12.19 8.79 2.52
CA THR A 189 12.20 9.68 1.36
C THR A 189 10.81 10.06 0.86
N LYS A 190 9.78 9.33 1.28
CA LYS A 190 8.40 9.45 0.80
C LYS A 190 7.41 9.55 1.96
N THR A 191 6.23 10.08 1.70
CA THR A 191 5.13 10.16 2.67
C THR A 191 4.27 8.89 2.60
N LEU A 192 4.12 8.23 3.74
CA LEU A 192 3.37 6.98 3.86
C LEU A 192 1.87 7.24 3.99
N LEU A 193 1.04 6.59 3.18
CA LEU A 193 -0.41 6.62 3.27
C LEU A 193 -0.97 5.21 3.48
N LEU A 194 -1.45 4.93 4.68
CA LEU A 194 -2.06 3.66 5.05
C LEU A 194 -3.55 3.66 4.66
N ILE A 195 -4.00 2.64 3.93
CA ILE A 195 -5.38 2.50 3.45
C ILE A 195 -5.85 1.07 3.73
N GLY A 196 -7.02 0.93 4.37
CA GLY A 196 -7.59 -0.39 4.65
C GLY A 196 -6.89 -1.15 5.77
N TYR A 197 -6.21 -0.45 6.69
CA TYR A 197 -5.63 -1.03 7.90
C TYR A 197 -6.46 -0.72 9.14
N SER A 198 -6.55 -1.70 10.04
CA SER A 198 -6.99 -1.49 11.41
C SER A 198 -5.78 -1.32 12.34
N PHE A 199 -6.01 -0.71 13.51
CA PHE A 199 -4.92 -0.51 14.49
C PHE A 199 -4.32 -1.82 15.01
N ASP A 200 -5.14 -2.86 15.12
CA ASP A 200 -4.74 -4.16 15.68
C ASP A 200 -4.11 -5.07 14.62
N ASP A 201 -3.89 -4.55 13.41
CA ASP A 201 -3.26 -5.27 12.33
C ASP A 201 -1.79 -5.57 12.65
N SER A 202 -1.41 -6.84 12.59
CA SER A 202 -0.04 -7.33 12.80
C SER A 202 0.93 -6.75 11.79
N ASP A 203 0.44 -6.47 10.58
CA ASP A 203 1.23 -5.89 9.49
C ASP A 203 1.73 -4.51 9.86
N ILE A 204 0.88 -3.68 10.48
CA ILE A 204 1.29 -2.36 10.99
C ILE A 204 2.38 -2.52 12.05
N ARG A 205 2.29 -3.51 12.94
CA ARG A 205 3.35 -3.74 13.95
C ARG A 205 4.67 -4.08 13.30
N THR A 206 4.67 -4.98 12.34
CA THR A 206 5.88 -5.41 11.62
C THR A 206 6.49 -4.25 10.85
N LEU A 207 5.70 -3.50 10.09
CA LEU A 207 6.14 -2.29 9.41
C LEU A 207 6.71 -1.26 10.39
N TRP A 208 6.04 -1.03 11.55
CA TRP A 208 6.51 -0.09 12.57
C TRP A 208 7.77 -0.54 13.29
N GLN A 209 7.98 -1.83 13.46
CA GLN A 209 9.25 -2.37 13.97
C GLN A 209 10.39 -2.08 12.98
N ILE A 210 10.16 -2.27 11.69
CA ILE A 210 11.13 -1.94 10.63
C ILE A 210 11.46 -0.43 10.67
N ILE A 211 10.46 0.42 10.75
CA ILE A 211 10.61 1.88 10.81
C ILE A 211 11.28 2.32 12.12
N GLY A 212 10.72 1.91 13.25
CA GLY A 212 11.15 2.37 14.58
C GLY A 212 12.57 1.94 14.95
N SER A 213 12.97 0.72 14.56
CA SER A 213 14.31 0.21 14.82
C SER A 213 15.42 0.92 14.03
N ARG A 214 15.08 1.50 12.87
CA ARG A 214 16.04 2.09 11.93
C ARG A 214 16.01 3.62 11.88
N LEU A 215 14.87 4.26 12.08
CA LEU A 215 14.66 5.68 11.82
C LEU A 215 14.45 6.54 13.06
N GLY A 216 13.97 5.99 14.15
CA GLY A 216 13.70 6.77 15.35
C GLY A 216 12.84 8.02 15.06
N LYS A 217 13.36 9.21 15.38
CA LYS A 217 12.69 10.50 15.18
C LYS A 217 12.80 11.07 13.74
N LEU A 218 13.53 10.41 12.85
CA LEU A 218 13.78 10.87 11.47
C LEU A 218 12.72 10.38 10.46
N SER A 219 11.64 9.76 10.94
CA SER A 219 10.56 9.29 10.05
C SER A 219 9.82 10.45 9.39
N THR A 220 9.58 10.33 8.09
CA THR A 220 8.64 11.19 7.35
C THR A 220 7.21 11.03 7.90
N PRO A 221 6.31 12.00 7.67
CA PRO A 221 4.93 11.87 8.11
C PRO A 221 4.27 10.61 7.55
N ALA A 222 3.59 9.86 8.41
CA ALA A 222 2.72 8.77 8.03
C ALA A 222 1.26 9.18 8.27
N TYR A 223 0.39 8.82 7.34
CA TYR A 223 -1.03 9.08 7.41
C TYR A 223 -1.81 7.77 7.31
N VAL A 224 -2.97 7.72 7.95
CA VAL A 224 -3.96 6.65 7.76
C VAL A 224 -5.30 7.25 7.40
N VAL A 225 -5.97 6.66 6.40
CA VAL A 225 -7.34 7.03 6.02
C VAL A 225 -8.31 6.12 6.75
N LEU A 226 -9.17 6.72 7.55
CA LEU A 226 -10.24 6.05 8.29
C LEU A 226 -11.58 6.71 7.96
N VAL A 227 -12.68 5.97 8.11
CA VAL A 227 -14.04 6.47 7.98
C VAL A 227 -14.72 6.32 9.33
N ASP A 228 -15.30 7.39 9.83
CA ASP A 228 -16.04 7.44 11.11
C ASP A 228 -15.29 6.78 12.27
N ALA A 229 -14.00 7.12 12.39
CA ALA A 229 -13.16 6.59 13.45
C ALA A 229 -13.49 7.26 14.79
N SER A 230 -13.60 6.45 15.82
CA SER A 230 -13.79 6.91 17.19
C SER A 230 -12.54 7.63 17.72
N PRO A 231 -12.66 8.52 18.73
CA PRO A 231 -11.50 9.16 19.36
C PRO A 231 -10.46 8.17 19.89
N ILE A 232 -10.90 6.98 20.31
CA ILE A 232 -9.99 5.93 20.80
C ILE A 232 -9.17 5.33 19.64
N GLU A 233 -9.82 5.07 18.51
CA GLU A 233 -9.12 4.57 17.29
C GLU A 233 -8.10 5.61 16.81
N ILE A 234 -8.48 6.89 16.74
CA ILE A 234 -7.59 7.98 16.38
C ILE A 234 -6.37 8.03 17.31
N ALA A 235 -6.60 8.08 18.63
CA ALA A 235 -5.53 8.14 19.62
C ALA A 235 -4.54 6.95 19.54
N ARG A 236 -5.02 5.77 19.13
CA ARG A 236 -4.15 4.58 18.94
C ARG A 236 -3.13 4.78 17.82
N PHE A 237 -3.54 5.37 16.67
CA PHE A 237 -2.63 5.68 15.57
C PHE A 237 -1.68 6.84 15.92
N GLU A 238 -2.19 7.90 16.55
CA GLU A 238 -1.39 9.07 16.93
C GLU A 238 -0.26 8.73 17.91
N ARG A 239 -0.48 7.78 18.84
CA ARG A 239 0.59 7.26 19.73
C ARG A 239 1.76 6.63 18.96
N ARG A 240 1.54 6.22 17.72
CA ARG A 240 2.58 5.68 16.82
C ARG A 240 3.10 6.74 15.85
N ASN A 241 2.79 8.01 16.08
CA ASN A 241 3.13 9.12 15.19
C ASN A 241 2.51 8.98 13.78
N ILE A 242 1.33 8.33 13.67
CA ILE A 242 0.55 8.25 12.45
C ILE A 242 -0.58 9.27 12.54
N LYS A 243 -0.63 10.20 11.61
CA LYS A 243 -1.72 11.20 11.52
C LYS A 243 -2.96 10.57 10.91
N VAL A 244 -4.11 10.82 11.50
CA VAL A 244 -5.37 10.24 11.02
C VAL A 244 -6.11 11.24 10.14
N ILE A 245 -6.46 10.80 8.94
CA ILE A 245 -7.41 11.45 8.05
C ILE A 245 -8.75 10.75 8.30
N ASN A 246 -9.57 11.32 9.20
CA ASN A 246 -10.86 10.77 9.55
C ASN A 246 -11.94 11.34 8.64
N LEU A 247 -12.40 10.57 7.67
CA LEU A 247 -13.45 10.96 6.73
C LEU A 247 -14.82 10.78 7.38
N PRO A 248 -15.72 11.77 7.32
CA PRO A 248 -17.05 11.64 7.82
C PRO A 248 -17.93 10.78 6.89
N GLY A 249 -18.85 10.02 7.48
CA GLY A 249 -19.83 9.21 6.76
C GLY A 249 -20.09 7.90 7.49
N ASP A 250 -21.00 7.07 6.96
CA ASP A 250 -21.24 5.73 7.51
C ASP A 250 -20.19 4.73 7.00
N LYS A 251 -19.72 3.84 7.88
CA LYS A 251 -18.83 2.75 7.49
C LYS A 251 -19.44 1.80 6.43
N ALA A 252 -20.78 1.77 6.34
CA ALA A 252 -21.46 1.04 5.27
C ALA A 252 -21.19 1.64 3.88
N ASP A 253 -20.97 2.96 3.80
CA ASP A 253 -20.69 3.69 2.57
C ASP A 253 -19.18 3.80 2.26
N TYR A 254 -18.35 3.00 2.95
CA TYR A 254 -16.89 3.03 2.82
C TYR A 254 -16.38 3.04 1.37
N PRO A 255 -16.92 2.22 0.44
CA PRO A 255 -16.50 2.25 -0.96
C PRO A 255 -16.79 3.60 -1.65
N ASP A 256 -17.96 4.19 -1.39
CA ASP A 256 -18.37 5.46 -2.00
C ASP A 256 -17.56 6.63 -1.46
N ILE A 257 -17.29 6.62 -0.15
CA ILE A 257 -16.50 7.65 0.54
C ILE A 257 -15.07 7.65 0.00
N LEU A 258 -14.43 6.49 -0.13
CA LEU A 258 -13.07 6.40 -0.65
C LEU A 258 -13.00 6.73 -2.14
N ASP A 259 -13.99 6.34 -2.93
CA ASP A 259 -14.07 6.69 -4.34
C ASP A 259 -14.11 8.21 -4.53
N GLU A 260 -14.98 8.90 -3.79
CA GLU A 260 -15.09 10.37 -3.80
C GLU A 260 -13.79 11.03 -3.29
N PHE A 261 -13.20 10.50 -2.20
CA PHE A 261 -11.93 10.96 -1.65
C PHE A 261 -10.78 10.92 -2.67
N PHE A 262 -10.60 9.79 -3.37
CA PHE A 262 -9.55 9.68 -4.39
C PHE A 262 -9.86 10.52 -5.63
N SER A 263 -11.13 10.66 -6.01
CA SER A 263 -11.56 11.52 -7.11
C SER A 263 -11.19 12.99 -6.85
N GLU A 264 -11.41 13.47 -5.63
CA GLU A 264 -11.04 14.84 -5.25
C GLU A 264 -9.53 15.07 -5.26
N ILE A 265 -8.73 14.07 -4.80
CA ILE A 265 -7.27 14.14 -4.89
C ILE A 265 -6.83 14.20 -6.36
N LYS A 266 -7.41 13.35 -7.22
CA LYS A 266 -7.11 13.34 -8.66
C LYS A 266 -7.37 14.70 -9.31
N GLN A 267 -8.48 15.34 -8.97
CA GLN A 267 -8.77 16.69 -9.47
C GLN A 267 -7.69 17.71 -9.06
N VAL A 268 -7.22 17.67 -7.81
CA VAL A 268 -6.13 18.55 -7.34
C VAL A 268 -4.84 18.31 -8.11
N ILE A 269 -4.50 17.05 -8.37
CA ILE A 269 -3.32 16.69 -9.15
C ILE A 269 -3.46 17.25 -10.58
N ASP A 270 -4.60 16.99 -11.23
CA ASP A 270 -4.85 17.39 -12.62
C ASP A 270 -4.90 18.92 -12.81
N GLU A 271 -5.39 19.66 -11.83
CA GLU A 271 -5.42 21.12 -11.88
C GLU A 271 -4.02 21.74 -11.78
N LYS A 272 -3.10 21.10 -11.03
CA LYS A 272 -1.74 21.67 -10.77
C LYS A 272 -0.63 21.11 -11.66
N LEU A 273 -0.81 19.96 -12.28
CA LEU A 273 0.17 19.40 -13.23
C LEU A 273 0.51 20.33 -14.40
N PRO A 274 -0.44 21.03 -15.05
CA PRO A 274 -0.13 21.99 -16.11
C PRO A 274 0.75 23.16 -15.66
N GLU A 275 0.56 23.64 -14.42
CA GLU A 275 1.36 24.73 -13.85
C GLU A 275 2.82 24.30 -13.64
N GLN A 276 3.07 23.07 -13.15
CA GLN A 276 4.42 22.54 -12.94
C GLN A 276 5.17 22.28 -14.25
N MET A 277 4.48 21.83 -15.30
CA MET A 277 5.10 21.66 -16.64
C MET A 277 5.55 22.99 -17.25
N VAL A 278 4.87 24.09 -16.99
CA VAL A 278 5.27 25.42 -17.43
C VAL A 278 6.55 25.87 -16.70
N PHE A 279 6.61 25.70 -15.38
CA PHE A 279 7.79 26.07 -14.57
C PHE A 279 9.03 25.22 -14.88
N THR A 280 8.88 23.91 -15.18
CA THR A 280 10.01 23.05 -15.56
C THR A 280 10.54 23.39 -16.96
N ASN A 281 9.67 23.75 -17.90
CA ASN A 281 10.09 24.17 -19.24
C ASN A 281 10.77 25.55 -19.24
N GLU A 282 10.35 26.49 -18.40
CA GLU A 282 11.02 27.78 -18.23
C GLU A 282 12.41 27.63 -17.60
N LYS A 283 12.54 26.81 -16.51
CA LYS A 283 13.85 26.51 -15.92
C LYS A 283 14.78 25.76 -16.85
N ALA A 284 14.29 24.76 -17.59
CA ALA A 284 15.09 24.05 -18.58
C ALA A 284 15.53 24.95 -19.74
N SER A 285 14.74 25.93 -20.10
CA SER A 285 15.13 26.92 -21.15
C SER A 285 16.13 27.98 -20.64
N GLU A 286 16.18 28.25 -19.33
CA GLU A 286 17.20 29.11 -18.72
C GLU A 286 18.53 28.39 -18.51
N GLU A 287 18.50 27.10 -18.11
CA GLU A 287 19.70 26.25 -17.95
C GLU A 287 20.35 25.88 -19.28
N LEU A 288 19.62 25.88 -20.41
CA LEU A 288 20.15 25.65 -21.75
C LEU A 288 20.85 26.86 -22.38
N LYS A 289 20.87 28.04 -21.76
CA LYS A 289 21.78 29.10 -22.10
C LYS A 289 23.17 28.79 -21.58
N MET A 290 23.86 27.87 -22.27
CA MET A 290 25.27 27.58 -22.02
C MET A 290 26.08 28.86 -22.20
N PRO A 291 26.98 29.20 -21.26
CA PRO A 291 27.96 30.24 -21.52
C PRO A 291 28.83 29.82 -22.70
N GLU A 292 29.14 30.76 -23.59
CA GLU A 292 30.02 30.54 -24.74
C GLU A 292 31.29 29.84 -24.27
N THR A 293 31.51 28.62 -24.75
CA THR A 293 32.66 27.81 -24.42
C THR A 293 33.92 28.41 -24.99
N ASP A 294 34.81 28.87 -24.10
CA ASP A 294 36.22 29.13 -24.43
C ASP A 294 36.87 27.80 -24.87
N ASN A 295 37.28 27.71 -26.11
CA ASN A 295 37.86 26.54 -26.76
C ASN A 295 39.24 26.23 -26.18
N ARG A 296 39.32 25.56 -25.01
CA ARG A 296 40.55 24.91 -24.52
C ARG A 296 40.30 23.42 -24.36
N LEU A 297 40.71 22.68 -25.37
CA LEU A 297 40.83 21.22 -25.32
C LEU A 297 41.87 20.81 -24.23
N CYS A 298 41.39 20.23 -23.14
CA CYS A 298 42.25 19.50 -22.22
C CYS A 298 42.36 18.02 -22.68
N TYR A 299 43.50 17.64 -23.19
CA TYR A 299 43.86 16.22 -23.36
C TYR A 299 44.22 15.64 -22.00
N ILE A 300 43.49 14.62 -21.55
CA ILE A 300 43.91 13.76 -20.47
C ILE A 300 44.54 12.54 -21.12
N SER A 301 45.88 12.45 -21.05
CA SER A 301 46.61 11.23 -21.37
C SER A 301 46.50 10.30 -20.17
N ALA A 302 45.96 9.11 -20.36
CA ALA A 302 46.05 8.01 -19.42
C ALA A 302 47.40 7.28 -19.58
N PRO A 303 47.98 6.77 -18.48
CA PRO A 303 49.18 5.97 -18.51
C PRO A 303 48.93 4.56 -19.07
#